data_0953bce11769722a84d5b41936c71196
#
_entry.id   0953bce11769722a84d5b41936c71196
#
_cell.length_a   1.000
_cell.length_b   1.000
_cell.length_c   1.000
_cell.angle_alpha   90.00
_cell.angle_beta   90.00
_cell.angle_gamma   90.00
#
_symmetry.space_group_name_H-M   'P 1'
#
loop_
_entity.id
_entity.type
_entity.pdbx_description
1 polymer ?
#
loop_
_entity_poly.entity_id
_entity_poly.type
_entity_poly.pdbx_seq_one_letter_code
_entity_poly.pdbx_strand_id
1 'polypeptide(L)'
;MDFREFLRQGFVVLDGATGSNLQQAGMESGDCPEQWIAEHPEVFIDLQCRYIEAGSDVLYTPTFTCNRIKLDEYGLASKQEELTKTLVGLTKEAIRRSKADRKIYVAGDVSMTGQQLEPIGSMPFEELVDVYKQQVRLLAKEGVDLFAIETMMSLQECRAALLAVKETCDIPALVTLTYQEDGRTLYGTSPETALVVLQSMGADAIGINCSTGPDKMVDAVKAMAKYACVPLVVKPNAGLPFLQDGVTCYDMDAESFSEAMMPLVDVGATVLGGCCGTTPEHIQKLVSRLKEKKAREIPVSYTHLTLPTTPY
;
A
#
# COMPACT_ATOMS: atom_id res chain seq x y z
N MET A 1 0.45 -12.18 -17.44
CA MET A 1 -0.81 -12.09 -16.69
C MET A 1 -0.94 -10.66 -16.23
N ASP A 2 -2.08 -10.05 -16.43
CA ASP A 2 -2.43 -8.74 -15.87
C ASP A 2 -2.61 -8.85 -14.35
N PHE A 3 -2.37 -7.75 -13.62
CA PHE A 3 -2.48 -7.76 -12.16
C PHE A 3 -3.91 -7.97 -11.65
N ARG A 4 -4.94 -7.46 -12.36
CA ARG A 4 -6.35 -7.71 -12.03
C ARG A 4 -6.72 -9.19 -12.13
N GLU A 5 -6.15 -9.90 -13.09
CA GLU A 5 -6.31 -11.36 -13.19
C GLU A 5 -5.61 -12.08 -12.05
N PHE A 6 -4.40 -11.63 -11.70
CA PHE A 6 -3.61 -12.19 -10.61
C PHE A 6 -4.30 -12.06 -9.24
N LEU A 7 -4.92 -10.91 -8.96
CA LEU A 7 -5.71 -10.66 -7.75
C LEU A 7 -6.86 -11.68 -7.52
N ARG A 8 -7.32 -12.35 -8.56
CA ARG A 8 -8.44 -13.31 -8.49
C ARG A 8 -8.00 -14.77 -8.32
N GLN A 9 -6.70 -15.05 -8.41
CA GLN A 9 -6.21 -16.45 -8.43
C GLN A 9 -5.94 -17.03 -7.05
N GLY A 10 -5.87 -16.19 -6.02
CA GLY A 10 -5.56 -16.68 -4.68
C GLY A 10 -5.05 -15.59 -3.76
N PHE A 11 -4.11 -15.95 -2.90
CA PHE A 11 -3.41 -14.97 -2.08
C PHE A 11 -2.40 -14.19 -2.92
N VAL A 12 -2.30 -12.89 -2.65
CA VAL A 12 -1.26 -12.02 -3.16
C VAL A 12 -0.42 -11.55 -1.98
N VAL A 13 0.88 -11.76 -2.05
CA VAL A 13 1.80 -11.35 -1.00
C VAL A 13 2.52 -10.07 -1.40
N LEU A 14 2.27 -9.01 -0.66
CA LEU A 14 2.98 -7.74 -0.76
C LEU A 14 4.32 -7.84 0.00
N ASP A 15 5.17 -6.83 -0.16
CA ASP A 15 6.38 -6.72 0.64
C ASP A 15 6.09 -6.28 2.10
N GLY A 16 7.15 -6.04 2.84
CA GLY A 16 7.11 -5.50 4.20
C GLY A 16 7.62 -4.05 4.26
N ALA A 17 8.06 -3.65 5.44
CA ALA A 17 8.53 -2.29 5.68
C ALA A 17 9.76 -1.92 4.84
N THR A 18 9.76 -0.72 4.29
CA THR A 18 10.96 -0.06 3.77
C THR A 18 11.59 0.82 4.85
N GLY A 19 10.88 1.82 5.34
CA GLY A 19 11.42 2.85 6.23
C GLY A 19 12.12 2.31 7.48
N SER A 20 11.48 1.42 8.25
CA SER A 20 12.09 0.88 9.48
C SER A 20 13.34 0.03 9.22
N ASN A 21 13.41 -0.69 8.08
CA ASN A 21 14.62 -1.43 7.70
C ASN A 21 15.76 -0.48 7.26
N LEU A 22 15.44 0.63 6.59
CA LEU A 22 16.43 1.64 6.20
C LEU A 22 16.97 2.40 7.42
N GLN A 23 16.13 2.70 8.41
CA GLN A 23 16.58 3.27 9.69
C GLN A 23 17.58 2.36 10.40
N GLN A 24 17.33 1.06 10.42
CA GLN A 24 18.29 0.08 10.93
C GLN A 24 19.59 0.02 10.11
N ALA A 25 19.53 0.37 8.83
CA ALA A 25 20.70 0.45 7.94
C ALA A 25 21.42 1.80 7.97
N GLY A 26 20.97 2.75 8.82
CA GLY A 26 21.65 4.02 9.06
C GLY A 26 20.97 5.28 8.51
N MET A 27 19.73 5.18 7.96
CA MET A 27 18.93 6.36 7.62
C MET A 27 18.50 7.08 8.92
N GLU A 28 18.78 8.38 9.02
CA GLU A 28 18.44 9.16 10.21
C GLU A 28 17.00 9.69 10.17
N SER A 29 16.48 10.00 11.37
CA SER A 29 15.18 10.65 11.48
C SER A 29 15.29 12.10 10.99
N GLY A 30 14.61 12.42 9.89
CA GLY A 30 14.67 13.74 9.26
C GLY A 30 15.29 13.74 7.86
N ASP A 31 15.94 12.65 7.46
CA ASP A 31 16.35 12.47 6.07
C ASP A 31 15.12 12.38 5.15
N CYS A 32 15.25 12.86 3.92
CA CYS A 32 14.31 12.55 2.87
C CYS A 32 14.52 11.09 2.41
N PRO A 33 13.58 10.16 2.66
CA PRO A 33 13.79 8.75 2.34
C PRO A 33 14.12 8.51 0.88
N GLU A 34 13.45 9.22 -0.03
CA GLU A 34 13.65 9.11 -1.46
C GLU A 34 15.06 9.50 -1.89
N GLN A 35 15.57 10.59 -1.32
CA GLN A 35 16.95 11.02 -1.61
C GLN A 35 17.96 10.06 -0.99
N TRP A 36 17.75 9.67 0.28
CA TRP A 36 18.64 8.73 0.95
C TRP A 36 18.77 7.41 0.20
N ILE A 37 17.65 6.86 -0.30
CA ILE A 37 17.63 5.63 -1.10
C ILE A 37 18.39 5.82 -2.43
N ALA A 38 18.20 6.96 -3.09
CA ALA A 38 18.92 7.26 -4.33
C ALA A 38 20.45 7.37 -4.11
N GLU A 39 20.87 7.81 -2.93
CA GLU A 39 22.28 7.88 -2.52
C GLU A 39 22.84 6.55 -1.99
N HIS A 40 21.96 5.64 -1.51
CA HIS A 40 22.33 4.32 -0.97
C HIS A 40 21.62 3.18 -1.69
N PRO A 41 21.71 3.08 -3.04
CA PRO A 41 20.88 2.18 -3.86
C PRO A 41 21.07 0.70 -3.50
N GLU A 42 22.25 0.28 -3.10
CA GLU A 42 22.54 -1.13 -2.81
C GLU A 42 21.81 -1.63 -1.55
N VAL A 43 21.64 -0.77 -0.55
CA VAL A 43 20.89 -1.10 0.68
C VAL A 43 19.44 -1.40 0.34
N PHE A 44 18.84 -0.56 -0.48
CA PHE A 44 17.45 -0.74 -0.89
C PHE A 44 17.25 -1.95 -1.82
N ILE A 45 18.14 -2.13 -2.81
CA ILE A 45 18.10 -3.26 -3.73
C ILE A 45 18.24 -4.59 -2.96
N ASP A 46 19.16 -4.69 -2.02
CA ASP A 46 19.34 -5.87 -1.18
C ASP A 46 18.05 -6.19 -0.40
N LEU A 47 17.47 -5.19 0.25
CA LEU A 47 16.22 -5.36 0.99
C LEU A 47 15.10 -5.92 0.09
N GLN A 48 14.91 -5.36 -1.10
CA GLN A 48 13.88 -5.84 -2.02
C GLN A 48 14.18 -7.23 -2.59
N CYS A 49 15.44 -7.56 -2.86
CA CYS A 49 15.82 -8.93 -3.24
C CYS A 49 15.42 -9.93 -2.14
N ARG A 50 15.67 -9.60 -0.88
CA ARG A 50 15.29 -10.44 0.25
C ARG A 50 13.77 -10.57 0.42
N TYR A 51 12.96 -9.54 0.09
CA TYR A 51 11.51 -9.65 0.04
C TYR A 51 11.03 -10.59 -1.08
N ILE A 52 11.67 -10.54 -2.26
CA ILE A 52 11.37 -11.50 -3.34
C ILE A 52 11.68 -12.94 -2.92
N GLU A 53 12.83 -13.17 -2.29
CA GLU A 53 13.24 -14.47 -1.75
C GLU A 53 12.29 -14.96 -0.66
N ALA A 54 11.78 -14.04 0.18
CA ALA A 54 10.77 -14.33 1.21
C ALA A 54 9.41 -14.74 0.62
N GLY A 55 9.16 -14.45 -0.66
CA GLY A 55 7.96 -14.86 -1.38
C GLY A 55 6.99 -13.73 -1.74
N SER A 56 7.39 -12.46 -1.65
CA SER A 56 6.56 -11.33 -2.09
C SER A 56 6.29 -11.37 -3.59
N ASP A 57 5.03 -11.21 -3.98
CA ASP A 57 4.58 -11.13 -5.37
C ASP A 57 4.62 -9.70 -5.90
N VAL A 58 4.51 -8.73 -4.99
CA VAL A 58 4.46 -7.29 -5.29
C VAL A 58 5.50 -6.57 -4.46
N LEU A 59 6.30 -5.73 -5.11
CA LEU A 59 7.22 -4.80 -4.46
C LEU A 59 6.73 -3.38 -4.62
N TYR A 60 6.75 -2.60 -3.56
CA TYR A 60 6.44 -1.18 -3.57
C TYR A 60 7.68 -0.39 -3.96
N THR A 61 7.53 0.53 -4.91
CA THR A 61 8.59 1.50 -5.21
C THR A 61 8.77 2.43 -3.99
N PRO A 62 9.99 2.90 -3.70
CA PRO A 62 10.19 3.80 -2.57
C PRO A 62 9.82 5.24 -2.93
N THR A 63 8.57 5.44 -3.35
CA THR A 63 8.02 6.72 -3.83
C THR A 63 6.89 7.24 -2.96
N PHE A 64 6.78 6.74 -1.74
CA PHE A 64 5.74 7.00 -0.75
C PHE A 64 5.43 8.51 -0.60
N THR A 65 6.45 9.34 -0.41
CA THR A 65 6.32 10.80 -0.30
C THR A 65 6.83 11.55 -1.54
N CYS A 66 6.98 10.87 -2.69
CA CYS A 66 7.52 11.46 -3.91
C CYS A 66 6.49 12.33 -4.67
N ASN A 67 5.67 13.10 -3.94
CA ASN A 67 4.82 14.15 -4.52
C ASN A 67 5.47 15.53 -4.34
N ARG A 68 5.06 16.51 -5.19
CA ARG A 68 5.70 17.84 -5.20
C ARG A 68 5.63 18.56 -3.84
N ILE A 69 4.56 18.33 -3.05
CA ILE A 69 4.34 19.01 -1.77
C ILE A 69 5.32 18.45 -0.73
N LYS A 70 5.42 17.13 -0.61
CA LYS A 70 6.33 16.49 0.34
C LYS A 70 7.79 16.71 -0.03
N LEU A 71 8.13 16.64 -1.30
CA LEU A 71 9.48 16.93 -1.76
C LEU A 71 9.88 18.40 -1.54
N ASP A 72 8.93 19.33 -1.56
CA ASP A 72 9.20 20.75 -1.30
C ASP A 72 9.63 21.01 0.15
N GLU A 73 9.16 20.19 1.11
CA GLU A 73 9.61 20.26 2.51
C GLU A 73 11.14 20.04 2.66
N TYR A 74 11.75 19.36 1.68
CA TYR A 74 13.20 19.10 1.58
C TYR A 74 13.89 19.94 0.49
N GLY A 75 13.19 20.85 -0.17
CA GLY A 75 13.71 21.63 -1.32
C GLY A 75 13.94 20.78 -2.58
N LEU A 76 13.28 19.66 -2.71
CA LEU A 76 13.48 18.66 -3.77
C LEU A 76 12.35 18.62 -4.79
N ALA A 77 11.36 19.52 -4.73
CA ALA A 77 10.20 19.51 -5.63
C ALA A 77 10.60 19.50 -7.13
N SER A 78 11.65 20.25 -7.51
CA SER A 78 12.18 20.27 -8.88
C SER A 78 12.83 18.96 -9.35
N LYS A 79 13.16 18.06 -8.44
CA LYS A 79 13.78 16.74 -8.72
C LYS A 79 12.77 15.60 -8.77
N GLN A 80 11.48 15.86 -8.66
CA GLN A 80 10.44 14.83 -8.57
C GLN A 80 10.54 13.80 -9.72
N GLU A 81 10.68 14.25 -10.97
CA GLU A 81 10.77 13.35 -12.13
C GLU A 81 12.05 12.50 -12.08
N GLU A 82 13.20 13.11 -11.78
CA GLU A 82 14.48 12.40 -11.66
C GLU A 82 14.45 11.36 -10.55
N LEU A 83 13.95 11.73 -9.35
CA LEU A 83 13.82 10.82 -8.22
C LEU A 83 12.86 9.68 -8.56
N THR A 84 11.67 9.97 -9.08
CA THR A 84 10.70 8.92 -9.46
C THR A 84 11.32 7.90 -10.42
N LYS A 85 12.01 8.37 -11.46
CA LYS A 85 12.68 7.50 -12.43
C LYS A 85 13.76 6.63 -11.76
N THR A 86 14.60 7.24 -10.94
CA THR A 86 15.66 6.53 -10.20
C THR A 86 15.07 5.45 -9.30
N LEU A 87 14.10 5.80 -8.47
CA LEU A 87 13.53 4.93 -7.46
C LEU A 87 12.77 3.73 -8.06
N VAL A 88 11.95 3.96 -9.10
CA VAL A 88 11.32 2.87 -9.86
C VAL A 88 12.37 1.98 -10.53
N GLY A 89 13.45 2.59 -11.04
CA GLY A 89 14.59 1.88 -11.62
C GLY A 89 15.27 0.94 -10.62
N LEU A 90 15.41 1.35 -9.35
CA LEU A 90 15.99 0.51 -8.30
C LEU A 90 15.14 -0.72 -7.99
N THR A 91 13.81 -0.56 -7.92
CA THR A 91 12.88 -1.70 -7.74
C THR A 91 12.98 -2.69 -8.90
N LYS A 92 13.02 -2.20 -10.13
CA LYS A 92 13.22 -3.06 -11.32
C LYS A 92 14.58 -3.76 -11.32
N GLU A 93 15.61 -3.08 -10.86
CA GLU A 93 16.94 -3.66 -10.72
C GLU A 93 16.98 -4.77 -9.66
N ALA A 94 16.28 -4.60 -8.52
CA ALA A 94 16.13 -5.66 -7.51
C ALA A 94 15.46 -6.90 -8.10
N ILE A 95 14.38 -6.73 -8.88
CA ILE A 95 13.70 -7.84 -9.56
C ILE A 95 14.66 -8.55 -10.53
N ARG A 96 15.43 -7.79 -11.31
CA ARG A 96 16.41 -8.35 -12.23
C ARG A 96 17.51 -9.15 -11.52
N ARG A 97 18.00 -8.65 -10.39
CA ARG A 97 19.07 -9.29 -9.58
C ARG A 97 18.59 -10.55 -8.86
N SER A 98 17.35 -10.56 -8.40
CA SER A 98 16.78 -11.71 -7.68
C SER A 98 16.71 -12.98 -8.51
N LYS A 99 16.70 -12.85 -9.87
CA LYS A 99 16.54 -13.96 -10.82
C LYS A 99 15.31 -14.82 -10.53
N ALA A 100 14.25 -14.21 -9.98
CA ALA A 100 13.01 -14.91 -9.72
C ALA A 100 12.45 -15.56 -10.99
N ASP A 101 12.01 -16.82 -10.90
CA ASP A 101 11.41 -17.58 -11.99
C ASP A 101 9.90 -17.30 -12.17
N ARG A 102 9.36 -16.39 -11.36
CA ARG A 102 7.97 -15.94 -11.37
C ARG A 102 7.86 -14.44 -11.62
N LYS A 103 6.69 -13.98 -12.10
CA LYS A 103 6.47 -12.54 -12.26
C LYS A 103 6.40 -11.88 -10.88
N ILE A 104 7.17 -10.81 -10.72
CA ILE A 104 7.09 -9.88 -9.60
C ILE A 104 6.47 -8.59 -10.14
N TYR A 105 5.46 -8.08 -9.48
CA TYR A 105 4.77 -6.85 -9.86
C TYR A 105 5.39 -5.65 -9.16
N VAL A 106 5.43 -4.53 -9.88
CA VAL A 106 5.95 -3.24 -9.37
C VAL A 106 4.78 -2.34 -9.02
N ALA A 107 4.59 -2.03 -7.75
CA ALA A 107 3.58 -1.09 -7.27
C ALA A 107 4.18 0.31 -7.15
N GLY A 108 3.65 1.28 -7.90
CA GLY A 108 3.95 2.68 -7.69
C GLY A 108 3.32 3.15 -6.39
N ASP A 109 4.17 3.43 -5.40
CA ASP A 109 3.71 3.77 -4.04
C ASP A 109 3.37 5.25 -3.94
N VAL A 110 2.17 5.55 -3.45
CA VAL A 110 1.58 6.90 -3.30
C VAL A 110 0.95 7.01 -1.92
N SER A 111 1.29 8.08 -1.19
CA SER A 111 0.71 8.32 0.12
C SER A 111 0.25 9.78 0.27
N MET A 112 -0.19 10.11 1.49
CA MET A 112 -0.75 11.41 1.80
C MET A 112 0.24 12.56 1.57
N THR A 113 -0.31 13.73 1.24
CA THR A 113 0.46 14.97 1.09
C THR A 113 0.66 15.70 2.43
N GLY A 114 -0.13 15.34 3.45
CA GLY A 114 -0.17 16.03 4.73
C GLY A 114 -1.00 17.31 4.69
N GLN A 115 -1.62 17.66 3.57
CA GLN A 115 -2.46 18.85 3.43
C GLN A 115 -3.87 18.58 3.94
N GLN A 116 -4.47 19.60 4.56
CA GLN A 116 -5.88 19.55 4.94
C GLN A 116 -6.74 20.23 3.88
N LEU A 117 -7.74 19.47 3.42
CA LEU A 117 -8.70 19.96 2.42
C LEU A 117 -9.67 21.00 3.01
N GLU A 118 -10.14 21.90 2.16
CA GLU A 118 -11.26 22.79 2.48
C GLU A 118 -12.50 21.99 2.93
N PRO A 119 -13.31 22.51 3.87
CA PRO A 119 -13.16 23.78 4.59
C PRO A 119 -12.31 23.71 5.87
N ILE A 120 -11.75 22.55 6.22
CA ILE A 120 -10.94 22.37 7.45
C ILE A 120 -9.56 23.01 7.27
N GLY A 121 -8.93 22.79 6.13
CA GLY A 121 -7.69 23.43 5.72
C GLY A 121 -7.91 24.40 4.56
N SER A 122 -6.86 24.65 3.80
CA SER A 122 -6.86 25.59 2.67
C SER A 122 -6.64 24.93 1.31
N MET A 123 -6.48 23.61 1.24
CA MET A 123 -6.22 22.91 -0.02
C MET A 123 -7.52 22.64 -0.77
N PRO A 124 -7.75 23.19 -1.97
CA PRO A 124 -8.88 22.82 -2.81
C PRO A 124 -8.77 21.35 -3.27
N PHE A 125 -9.90 20.66 -3.38
CA PHE A 125 -9.92 19.25 -3.78
C PHE A 125 -9.31 19.04 -5.18
N GLU A 126 -9.64 19.88 -6.13
CA GLU A 126 -9.14 19.81 -7.50
C GLU A 126 -7.62 20.02 -7.58
N GLU A 127 -7.08 20.91 -6.77
CA GLU A 127 -5.63 21.12 -6.69
C GLU A 127 -4.93 19.89 -6.13
N LEU A 128 -5.51 19.22 -5.12
CA LEU A 128 -4.97 17.98 -4.58
C LEU A 128 -5.01 16.86 -5.64
N VAL A 129 -6.08 16.76 -6.43
CA VAL A 129 -6.15 15.83 -7.57
C VAL A 129 -5.01 16.09 -8.56
N ASP A 130 -4.69 17.36 -8.86
CA ASP A 130 -3.60 17.70 -9.77
C ASP A 130 -2.22 17.37 -9.21
N VAL A 131 -2.03 17.48 -7.89
CA VAL A 131 -0.80 17.00 -7.21
C VAL A 131 -0.60 15.50 -7.45
N TYR A 132 -1.64 14.72 -7.21
CA TYR A 132 -1.58 13.27 -7.42
C TYR A 132 -1.46 12.90 -8.91
N LYS A 133 -2.14 13.59 -9.82
CA LYS A 133 -1.98 13.37 -11.27
C LYS A 133 -0.55 13.54 -11.74
N GLN A 134 0.18 14.49 -11.18
CA GLN A 134 1.59 14.67 -11.50
C GLN A 134 2.40 13.45 -11.09
N GLN A 135 2.28 12.97 -9.84
CA GLN A 135 2.98 11.78 -9.36
C GLN A 135 2.58 10.52 -10.15
N VAL A 136 1.27 10.33 -10.38
CA VAL A 136 0.73 9.19 -11.13
C VAL A 136 1.28 9.14 -12.56
N ARG A 137 1.34 10.28 -13.27
CA ARG A 137 1.91 10.35 -14.63
C ARG A 137 3.38 9.94 -14.67
N LEU A 138 4.16 10.38 -13.68
CA LEU A 138 5.57 10.02 -13.59
C LEU A 138 5.75 8.52 -13.33
N LEU A 139 5.02 7.95 -12.38
CA LEU A 139 5.04 6.52 -12.09
C LEU A 139 4.56 5.67 -13.28
N ALA A 140 3.47 6.07 -13.93
CA ALA A 140 2.95 5.38 -15.12
C ALA A 140 3.95 5.40 -16.28
N LYS A 141 4.65 6.54 -16.49
CA LYS A 141 5.72 6.69 -17.50
C LYS A 141 6.86 5.72 -17.24
N GLU A 142 7.19 5.47 -15.99
CA GLU A 142 8.22 4.49 -15.61
C GLU A 142 7.70 3.03 -15.64
N GLY A 143 6.44 2.79 -15.99
CA GLY A 143 5.88 1.47 -16.25
C GLY A 143 5.73 0.61 -14.99
N VAL A 144 5.03 1.14 -13.99
CA VAL A 144 4.56 0.37 -12.84
C VAL A 144 3.40 -0.54 -13.26
N ASP A 145 3.23 -1.69 -12.61
CA ASP A 145 2.16 -2.65 -12.90
C ASP A 145 0.85 -2.29 -12.20
N LEU A 146 0.93 -1.59 -11.07
CA LEU A 146 -0.21 -1.13 -10.27
C LEU A 146 0.19 0.11 -9.45
N PHE A 147 -0.82 0.80 -8.89
CA PHE A 147 -0.63 1.82 -7.86
C PHE A 147 -0.97 1.25 -6.49
N ALA A 148 -0.16 1.57 -5.48
CA ALA A 148 -0.47 1.39 -4.07
C ALA A 148 -0.71 2.77 -3.47
N ILE A 149 -1.96 3.11 -3.17
CA ILE A 149 -2.35 4.31 -2.45
C ILE A 149 -2.49 3.88 -0.99
N GLU A 150 -1.45 4.13 -0.17
CA GLU A 150 -1.40 3.53 1.17
C GLU A 150 -1.24 4.57 2.29
N THR A 151 -1.54 4.11 3.52
CA THR A 151 -1.38 4.87 4.78
C THR A 151 -2.22 6.16 4.79
N MET A 152 -3.37 6.10 4.15
CA MET A 152 -4.25 7.27 4.03
C MET A 152 -5.09 7.46 5.29
N MET A 153 -5.10 8.68 5.83
CA MET A 153 -5.88 9.02 7.02
C MET A 153 -7.20 9.72 6.71
N SER A 154 -7.36 10.18 5.47
CA SER A 154 -8.53 10.91 4.98
C SER A 154 -9.16 10.21 3.80
N LEU A 155 -10.46 9.91 3.88
CA LEU A 155 -11.22 9.38 2.74
C LEU A 155 -11.25 10.38 1.57
N GLN A 156 -11.29 11.67 1.85
CA GLN A 156 -11.30 12.70 0.79
C GLN A 156 -9.98 12.71 0.03
N GLU A 157 -8.86 12.58 0.74
CA GLU A 157 -7.55 12.50 0.10
C GLU A 157 -7.38 11.18 -0.69
N CYS A 158 -7.88 10.04 -0.15
CA CYS A 158 -7.97 8.80 -0.92
C CYS A 158 -8.73 8.97 -2.23
N ARG A 159 -9.87 9.69 -2.18
CA ARG A 159 -10.69 9.96 -3.37
C ARG A 159 -9.92 10.78 -4.40
N ALA A 160 -9.19 11.80 -3.95
CA ALA A 160 -8.36 12.62 -4.84
C ALA A 160 -7.27 11.79 -5.53
N ALA A 161 -6.55 10.96 -4.76
CA ALA A 161 -5.51 10.10 -5.30
C ALA A 161 -6.06 9.03 -6.26
N LEU A 162 -7.16 8.35 -5.89
CA LEU A 162 -7.79 7.35 -6.75
C LEU A 162 -8.37 7.98 -8.03
N LEU A 163 -9.00 9.16 -7.93
CA LEU A 163 -9.50 9.90 -9.08
C LEU A 163 -8.36 10.27 -10.02
N ALA A 164 -7.23 10.73 -9.47
CA ALA A 164 -6.04 11.03 -10.26
C ALA A 164 -5.54 9.82 -11.06
N VAL A 165 -5.55 8.61 -10.48
CA VAL A 165 -5.21 7.37 -11.20
C VAL A 165 -6.22 7.12 -12.32
N LYS A 166 -7.53 7.10 -11.99
CA LYS A 166 -8.59 6.74 -12.94
C LYS A 166 -8.73 7.73 -14.11
N GLU A 167 -8.41 9.01 -13.90
CA GLU A 167 -8.41 10.03 -14.97
C GLU A 167 -7.11 10.05 -15.79
N THR A 168 -6.04 9.41 -15.31
CA THR A 168 -4.74 9.44 -15.98
C THR A 168 -4.46 8.17 -16.78
N CYS A 169 -4.84 6.99 -16.29
CA CYS A 169 -4.52 5.70 -16.90
C CYS A 169 -5.46 4.59 -16.43
N ASP A 170 -5.36 3.40 -17.07
CA ASP A 170 -6.10 2.19 -16.70
C ASP A 170 -5.22 1.19 -15.91
N ILE A 171 -4.23 1.69 -15.18
CA ILE A 171 -3.41 0.83 -14.30
C ILE A 171 -4.20 0.53 -13.03
N PRO A 172 -4.18 -0.73 -12.52
CA PRO A 172 -4.87 -1.12 -11.29
C PRO A 172 -4.43 -0.29 -10.07
N ALA A 173 -5.35 -0.07 -9.12
CA ALA A 173 -5.06 0.65 -7.88
C ALA A 173 -5.53 -0.14 -6.65
N LEU A 174 -4.60 -0.39 -5.72
CA LEU A 174 -4.87 -0.82 -4.35
C LEU A 174 -4.99 0.43 -3.48
N VAL A 175 -5.96 0.46 -2.57
CA VAL A 175 -6.13 1.60 -1.64
C VAL A 175 -6.22 1.09 -0.22
N THR A 176 -5.36 1.59 0.67
CA THR A 176 -5.41 1.26 2.10
C THR A 176 -5.43 2.51 2.96
N LEU A 177 -6.25 2.45 4.01
CA LEU A 177 -6.37 3.50 5.00
C LEU A 177 -5.80 3.03 6.34
N THR A 178 -5.39 4.00 7.13
CA THR A 178 -4.94 3.79 8.51
C THR A 178 -6.07 4.13 9.48
N TYR A 179 -6.38 3.20 10.37
CA TYR A 179 -7.41 3.35 11.40
C TYR A 179 -6.79 3.42 12.78
N GLN A 180 -7.37 4.25 13.64
CA GLN A 180 -6.98 4.36 15.03
C GLN A 180 -7.60 3.23 15.89
N GLU A 181 -7.29 3.17 17.18
CA GLU A 181 -7.80 2.13 18.07
C GLU A 181 -9.33 2.09 18.19
N ASP A 182 -10.00 3.21 17.94
CA ASP A 182 -11.46 3.32 17.90
C ASP A 182 -12.09 2.75 16.61
N GLY A 183 -11.26 2.21 15.69
CA GLY A 183 -11.69 1.66 14.43
C GLY A 183 -12.09 2.70 13.38
N ARG A 184 -11.67 3.97 13.55
CA ARG A 184 -11.94 5.06 12.61
C ARG A 184 -10.65 5.67 12.10
N THR A 185 -10.70 6.27 10.90
CA THR A 185 -9.59 7.11 10.44
C THR A 185 -9.48 8.38 11.27
N LEU A 186 -8.38 9.12 11.16
CA LEU A 186 -8.19 10.41 11.83
C LEU A 186 -9.38 11.38 11.62
N TYR A 187 -10.06 11.31 10.49
CA TYR A 187 -11.23 12.14 10.15
C TYR A 187 -12.57 11.42 10.38
N GLY A 188 -12.59 10.34 11.17
CA GLY A 188 -13.81 9.68 11.63
C GLY A 188 -14.46 8.71 10.65
N THR A 189 -13.83 8.39 9.51
CA THR A 189 -14.37 7.44 8.53
C THR A 189 -14.28 6.01 9.04
N SER A 190 -15.39 5.25 8.95
CA SER A 190 -15.38 3.83 9.26
C SER A 190 -14.83 2.98 8.10
N PRO A 191 -14.34 1.75 8.37
CA PRO A 191 -13.84 0.84 7.32
C PRO A 191 -14.87 0.53 6.25
N GLU A 192 -16.13 0.32 6.62
CA GLU A 192 -17.22 0.03 5.70
C GLU A 192 -17.51 1.22 4.78
N THR A 193 -17.51 2.45 5.33
CA THR A 193 -17.72 3.66 4.55
C THR A 193 -16.61 3.83 3.52
N ALA A 194 -15.36 3.67 3.93
CA ALA A 194 -14.22 3.77 3.02
C ALA A 194 -14.30 2.71 1.90
N LEU A 195 -14.60 1.46 2.27
CA LEU A 195 -14.76 0.38 1.31
C LEU A 195 -15.83 0.69 0.26
N VAL A 196 -17.06 1.03 0.69
CA VAL A 196 -18.18 1.28 -0.23
C VAL A 196 -17.87 2.42 -1.19
N VAL A 197 -17.30 3.51 -0.70
CA VAL A 197 -16.94 4.66 -1.53
C VAL A 197 -15.85 4.30 -2.54
N LEU A 198 -14.75 3.71 -2.09
CA LEU A 198 -13.58 3.47 -2.94
C LEU A 198 -13.82 2.35 -3.96
N GLN A 199 -14.55 1.28 -3.60
CA GLN A 199 -14.92 0.26 -4.60
C GLN A 199 -15.87 0.81 -5.67
N SER A 200 -16.78 1.73 -5.29
CA SER A 200 -17.68 2.40 -6.25
C SER A 200 -16.92 3.35 -7.20
N MET A 201 -15.77 3.86 -6.78
CA MET A 201 -14.85 4.64 -7.60
C MET A 201 -13.91 3.77 -8.46
N GLY A 202 -13.98 2.43 -8.34
CA GLY A 202 -13.22 1.50 -9.15
C GLY A 202 -11.83 1.15 -8.60
N ALA A 203 -11.61 1.23 -7.29
CA ALA A 203 -10.41 0.62 -6.70
C ALA A 203 -10.41 -0.89 -6.93
N ASP A 204 -9.25 -1.45 -7.28
CA ASP A 204 -9.12 -2.87 -7.63
C ASP A 204 -8.92 -3.77 -6.39
N ALA A 205 -8.42 -3.22 -5.29
CA ALA A 205 -8.42 -3.82 -3.95
C ALA A 205 -8.41 -2.73 -2.88
N ILE A 206 -8.98 -3.00 -1.71
CA ILE A 206 -9.14 -2.01 -0.64
C ILE A 206 -8.84 -2.65 0.71
N GLY A 207 -8.27 -1.87 1.63
CA GLY A 207 -8.01 -2.41 2.95
C GLY A 207 -7.42 -1.47 3.97
N ILE A 208 -6.59 -2.05 4.81
CA ILE A 208 -6.05 -1.41 6.02
C ILE A 208 -4.54 -1.64 6.05
N ASN A 209 -3.79 -0.60 6.41
CA ASN A 209 -2.37 -0.74 6.70
C ASN A 209 -1.91 0.14 7.86
N CYS A 210 -0.75 -0.17 8.40
CA CYS A 210 -0.07 0.59 9.45
C CYS A 210 -0.85 0.69 10.78
N SER A 211 -0.52 1.64 11.63
CA SER A 211 -1.11 1.94 12.94
C SER A 211 -0.90 0.87 14.01
N THR A 212 -1.39 -0.34 13.80
CA THR A 212 -1.43 -1.40 14.83
C THR A 212 -0.92 -2.73 14.31
N GLY A 213 -0.80 -3.71 15.20
CA GLY A 213 -0.56 -5.11 14.84
C GLY A 213 -1.79 -5.81 14.26
N PRO A 214 -1.60 -7.02 13.71
CA PRO A 214 -2.66 -7.78 13.02
C PRO A 214 -3.89 -8.05 13.89
N ASP A 215 -3.68 -8.32 15.18
CA ASP A 215 -4.72 -8.66 16.15
C ASP A 215 -5.78 -7.56 16.30
N LYS A 216 -5.39 -6.29 16.14
CA LYS A 216 -6.28 -5.12 16.27
C LYS A 216 -7.08 -4.83 14.99
N MET A 217 -6.74 -5.45 13.86
CA MET A 217 -7.39 -5.18 12.58
C MET A 217 -8.56 -6.13 12.26
N VAL A 218 -8.71 -7.23 13.00
CA VAL A 218 -9.67 -8.30 12.68
C VAL A 218 -11.10 -7.81 12.57
N ASP A 219 -11.58 -7.01 13.52
CA ASP A 219 -12.96 -6.52 13.54
C ASP A 219 -13.22 -5.56 12.37
N ALA A 220 -12.27 -4.70 12.04
CA ALA A 220 -12.38 -3.78 10.90
C ALA A 220 -12.42 -4.55 9.57
N VAL A 221 -11.54 -5.52 9.36
CA VAL A 221 -11.54 -6.38 8.16
C VAL A 221 -12.83 -7.20 8.05
N LYS A 222 -13.31 -7.75 9.17
CA LYS A 222 -14.58 -8.49 9.23
C LYS A 222 -15.78 -7.61 8.87
N ALA A 223 -15.75 -6.34 9.29
CA ALA A 223 -16.79 -5.37 8.93
C ALA A 223 -16.77 -5.06 7.42
N MET A 224 -15.57 -4.82 6.85
CA MET A 224 -15.40 -4.63 5.40
C MET A 224 -15.84 -5.86 4.60
N ALA A 225 -15.50 -7.06 5.05
CA ALA A 225 -15.78 -8.31 4.35
C ALA A 225 -17.25 -8.57 4.05
N LYS A 226 -18.16 -7.92 4.80
CA LYS A 226 -19.63 -8.01 4.55
C LYS A 226 -20.06 -7.35 3.25
N TYR A 227 -19.34 -6.33 2.81
CA TYR A 227 -19.71 -5.48 1.68
C TYR A 227 -18.68 -5.50 0.55
N ALA A 228 -17.56 -6.22 0.75
CA ALA A 228 -16.46 -6.24 -0.21
C ALA A 228 -16.82 -7.02 -1.48
N CYS A 229 -16.75 -6.33 -2.61
CA CYS A 229 -16.82 -6.91 -3.97
C CYS A 229 -15.43 -6.90 -4.65
N VAL A 230 -14.40 -6.50 -3.93
CA VAL A 230 -13.00 -6.48 -4.34
C VAL A 230 -12.13 -7.18 -3.29
N PRO A 231 -10.92 -7.63 -3.62
CA PRO A 231 -9.95 -8.17 -2.66
C PRO A 231 -9.73 -7.25 -1.46
N LEU A 232 -9.61 -7.82 -0.27
CA LEU A 232 -9.27 -7.08 0.94
C LEU A 232 -7.77 -7.14 1.21
N VAL A 233 -7.18 -5.96 1.42
CA VAL A 233 -5.74 -5.76 1.67
C VAL A 233 -5.50 -5.57 3.16
N VAL A 234 -4.49 -6.26 3.71
CA VAL A 234 -4.00 -6.01 5.07
C VAL A 234 -2.46 -5.96 5.09
N LYS A 235 -1.92 -4.84 5.59
CA LYS A 235 -0.48 -4.62 5.80
C LYS A 235 -0.25 -4.05 7.20
N PRO A 236 -0.37 -4.84 8.29
CA PRO A 236 -0.20 -4.37 9.66
C PRO A 236 1.26 -4.13 10.00
N ASN A 237 1.51 -3.40 11.07
CA ASN A 237 2.82 -3.32 11.71
C ASN A 237 3.18 -4.65 12.40
N ALA A 238 4.46 -4.84 12.70
CA ALA A 238 4.93 -5.94 13.54
C ALA A 238 4.60 -5.70 15.03
N GLY A 239 3.31 -5.47 15.33
CA GLY A 239 2.83 -5.09 16.65
C GLY A 239 2.85 -3.59 16.89
N LEU A 240 3.03 -3.18 18.16
CA LEU A 240 3.05 -1.79 18.57
C LEU A 240 4.49 -1.23 18.61
N PRO A 241 4.70 0.03 18.19
CA PRO A 241 6.01 0.66 18.31
C PRO A 241 6.33 0.98 19.78
N PHE A 242 7.59 0.76 20.15
CA PHE A 242 8.16 1.21 21.43
C PHE A 242 9.59 1.73 21.21
N LEU A 243 10.07 2.55 22.13
CA LEU A 243 11.42 3.07 22.07
C LEU A 243 12.36 2.20 22.92
N GLN A 244 13.44 1.73 22.29
CA GLN A 244 14.56 1.08 22.96
C GLN A 244 15.85 1.78 22.55
N ASP A 245 16.56 2.35 23.53
CA ASP A 245 17.81 3.10 23.32
C ASP A 245 17.72 4.22 22.26
N GLY A 246 16.54 4.86 22.16
CA GLY A 246 16.26 5.93 21.21
C GLY A 246 15.89 5.45 19.79
N VAL A 247 15.82 4.12 19.57
CA VAL A 247 15.41 3.51 18.30
C VAL A 247 13.98 2.99 18.41
N THR A 248 13.17 3.20 17.39
CA THR A 248 11.83 2.62 17.32
C THR A 248 11.93 1.14 17.01
N CYS A 249 11.44 0.32 17.94
CA CYS A 249 11.32 -1.13 17.83
C CYS A 249 9.85 -1.54 17.79
N TYR A 250 9.60 -2.80 17.44
CA TYR A 250 8.25 -3.39 17.38
C TYR A 250 8.23 -4.69 18.17
N ASP A 251 7.11 -5.00 18.81
CA ASP A 251 7.00 -6.04 19.83
C ASP A 251 6.64 -7.44 19.30
N MET A 252 6.35 -7.58 18.00
CA MET A 252 6.08 -8.87 17.38
C MET A 252 7.26 -9.37 16.55
N ASP A 253 7.71 -10.58 16.83
CA ASP A 253 8.62 -11.33 15.98
C ASP A 253 7.89 -11.95 14.76
N ALA A 254 8.64 -12.52 13.83
CA ALA A 254 8.11 -13.07 12.60
C ALA A 254 7.13 -14.24 12.81
N GLU A 255 7.33 -15.05 13.86
CA GLU A 255 6.44 -16.16 14.19
C GLU A 255 5.11 -15.67 14.73
N SER A 256 5.14 -14.82 15.76
CA SER A 256 3.95 -14.21 16.38
C SER A 256 3.16 -13.37 15.38
N PHE A 257 3.84 -12.58 14.53
CA PHE A 257 3.22 -11.81 13.47
C PHE A 257 2.46 -12.72 12.48
N SER A 258 3.14 -13.73 11.96
CA SER A 258 2.53 -14.63 10.96
C SER A 258 1.34 -15.40 11.54
N GLU A 259 1.37 -15.75 12.82
CA GLU A 259 0.26 -16.39 13.52
C GLU A 259 -0.92 -15.42 13.68
N ALA A 260 -0.66 -14.18 14.12
CA ALA A 260 -1.67 -13.16 14.30
C ALA A 260 -2.30 -12.69 12.96
N MET A 261 -1.66 -12.94 11.81
CA MET A 261 -2.23 -12.71 10.48
C MET A 261 -3.34 -13.70 10.09
N MET A 262 -3.37 -14.90 10.67
CA MET A 262 -4.31 -15.95 10.25
C MET A 262 -5.78 -15.61 10.49
N PRO A 263 -6.19 -15.01 11.62
CA PRO A 263 -7.55 -14.53 11.79
C PRO A 263 -8.01 -13.53 10.71
N LEU A 264 -7.08 -12.69 10.20
CA LEU A 264 -7.38 -11.75 9.10
C LEU A 264 -7.66 -12.49 7.79
N VAL A 265 -6.92 -13.56 7.51
CA VAL A 265 -7.17 -14.47 6.38
C VAL A 265 -8.55 -15.15 6.53
N ASP A 266 -8.85 -15.64 7.73
CA ASP A 266 -10.10 -16.35 8.01
C ASP A 266 -11.35 -15.47 7.89
N VAL A 267 -11.23 -14.13 8.11
CA VAL A 267 -12.31 -13.17 7.89
C VAL A 267 -12.35 -12.63 6.46
N GLY A 268 -11.39 -12.99 5.58
CA GLY A 268 -11.50 -12.77 4.14
C GLY A 268 -10.45 -11.86 3.50
N ALA A 269 -9.36 -11.53 4.20
CA ALA A 269 -8.23 -10.86 3.58
C ALA A 269 -7.52 -11.79 2.59
N THR A 270 -7.21 -11.31 1.39
CA THR A 270 -6.54 -12.09 0.34
C THR A 270 -5.28 -11.42 -0.20
N VAL A 271 -5.08 -10.14 0.06
CA VAL A 271 -3.86 -9.40 -0.28
C VAL A 271 -3.15 -9.04 1.03
N LEU A 272 -1.97 -9.58 1.24
CA LEU A 272 -1.35 -9.66 2.55
C LEU A 272 0.10 -9.16 2.48
N GLY A 273 0.52 -8.36 3.45
CA GLY A 273 1.90 -7.89 3.57
C GLY A 273 2.19 -7.40 4.97
N GLY A 274 3.27 -6.64 5.10
CA GLY A 274 3.63 -6.01 6.35
C GLY A 274 3.88 -4.52 6.19
N CYS A 275 3.72 -3.76 7.27
CA CYS A 275 4.08 -2.36 7.37
C CYS A 275 5.21 -2.19 8.39
N CYS A 276 5.27 -1.09 9.11
CA CYS A 276 6.38 -0.76 10.00
C CYS A 276 6.81 -1.93 10.92
N GLY A 277 8.11 -2.09 11.09
CA GLY A 277 8.72 -3.15 11.89
C GLY A 277 8.82 -4.52 11.23
N THR A 278 8.11 -4.77 10.13
CA THR A 278 8.22 -6.06 9.43
C THR A 278 9.51 -6.16 8.60
N THR A 279 10.04 -7.36 8.52
CA THR A 279 11.28 -7.71 7.81
C THR A 279 11.01 -8.81 6.78
N PRO A 280 11.95 -9.14 5.90
CA PRO A 280 11.80 -10.30 5.01
C PRO A 280 11.45 -11.60 5.73
N GLU A 281 11.93 -11.81 6.96
CA GLU A 281 11.58 -12.99 7.75
C GLU A 281 10.09 -13.04 8.11
N HIS A 282 9.48 -11.90 8.46
CA HIS A 282 8.03 -11.80 8.70
C HIS A 282 7.22 -12.25 7.48
N ILE A 283 7.62 -11.76 6.30
CA ILE A 283 6.96 -12.15 5.04
C ILE A 283 7.17 -13.63 4.73
N GLN A 284 8.36 -14.17 4.95
CA GLN A 284 8.66 -15.60 4.72
C GLN A 284 7.79 -16.49 5.60
N LYS A 285 7.63 -16.14 6.89
CA LYS A 285 6.77 -16.87 7.81
C LYS A 285 5.30 -16.79 7.41
N LEU A 286 4.83 -15.60 7.02
CA LEU A 286 3.48 -15.40 6.49
C LEU A 286 3.23 -16.30 5.27
N VAL A 287 4.10 -16.26 4.26
CA VAL A 287 4.01 -17.11 3.06
C VAL A 287 3.93 -18.59 3.42
N SER A 288 4.72 -19.04 4.40
CA SER A 288 4.73 -20.43 4.83
C SER A 288 3.38 -20.87 5.40
N ARG A 289 2.73 -20.02 6.21
CA ARG A 289 1.40 -20.31 6.78
C ARG A 289 0.27 -20.23 5.73
N LEU A 290 0.38 -19.35 4.74
CA LEU A 290 -0.61 -19.23 3.67
C LEU A 290 -0.73 -20.49 2.80
N LYS A 291 0.32 -21.33 2.72
CA LYS A 291 0.28 -22.60 1.97
C LYS A 291 -0.76 -23.58 2.50
N GLU A 292 -1.14 -23.47 3.76
CA GLU A 292 -2.13 -24.30 4.43
C GLU A 292 -3.55 -23.73 4.37
N LYS A 293 -3.71 -22.55 3.79
CA LYS A 293 -4.98 -21.83 3.72
C LYS A 293 -5.51 -21.77 2.28
N LYS A 294 -6.82 -21.58 2.16
CA LYS A 294 -7.49 -21.32 0.89
C LYS A 294 -7.99 -19.87 0.88
N ALA A 295 -7.66 -19.14 -0.16
CA ALA A 295 -8.16 -17.78 -0.34
C ALA A 295 -9.69 -17.77 -0.50
N ARG A 296 -10.33 -16.75 0.07
CA ARG A 296 -11.77 -16.51 -0.10
C ARG A 296 -12.07 -16.20 -1.57
N GLU A 297 -13.12 -16.78 -2.11
CA GLU A 297 -13.65 -16.37 -3.41
C GLU A 297 -14.34 -15.00 -3.26
N ILE A 298 -13.98 -14.10 -4.16
CA ILE A 298 -14.55 -12.75 -4.17
C ILE A 298 -15.88 -12.81 -4.92
N PRO A 299 -16.99 -12.33 -4.32
CA PRO A 299 -18.27 -12.30 -5.01
C PRO A 299 -18.14 -11.44 -6.28
N VAL A 300 -18.58 -11.98 -7.41
CA VAL A 300 -18.70 -11.19 -8.65
C VAL A 300 -19.84 -10.19 -8.44
N SER A 301 -19.51 -8.92 -8.31
CA SER A 301 -20.51 -7.87 -8.29
C SER A 301 -21.06 -7.69 -9.70
N TYR A 302 -22.32 -8.04 -9.91
CA TYR A 302 -23.07 -7.67 -11.12
C TYR A 302 -23.54 -6.21 -11.00
N THR A 303 -22.63 -5.26 -11.02
CA THR A 303 -22.95 -3.83 -11.02
C THR A 303 -23.36 -3.29 -12.39
N HIS A 304 -23.67 -4.15 -13.34
CA HIS A 304 -24.46 -3.77 -14.52
C HIS A 304 -25.93 -4.12 -14.26
N LEU A 305 -26.58 -3.30 -13.45
CA LEU A 305 -28.03 -3.11 -13.58
C LEU A 305 -28.26 -2.48 -14.96
N THR A 306 -28.44 -3.30 -15.98
CA THR A 306 -29.13 -2.85 -17.17
C THR A 306 -30.53 -2.44 -16.69
N LEU A 307 -30.78 -1.14 -16.62
CA LEU A 307 -32.15 -0.65 -16.47
C LEU A 307 -32.96 -1.32 -17.56
N PRO A 308 -34.11 -1.96 -17.24
CA PRO A 308 -34.99 -2.47 -18.27
C PRO A 308 -35.37 -1.28 -19.14
N THR A 309 -34.90 -1.26 -20.37
CA THR A 309 -35.44 -0.37 -21.39
C THR A 309 -36.86 -0.86 -21.68
N THR A 310 -37.84 -0.29 -20.99
CA THR A 310 -39.21 -0.40 -21.43
C THR A 310 -39.34 0.40 -22.72
N PRO A 311 -39.66 -0.22 -23.86
CA PRO A 311 -40.00 0.54 -25.04
C PRO A 311 -41.31 1.27 -24.76
N TYR A 312 -41.35 2.58 -24.87
CA TYR A 312 -42.54 3.35 -25.05
C TYR A 312 -42.99 3.28 -26.51
#